data_eb9d7cf944a46353c2a0a2cf80034d3e
#
_entry.id   eb9d7cf944a46353c2a0a2cf80034d3e
#
_cell.length_a   1.000
_cell.length_b   1.000
_cell.length_c   1.000
_cell.angle_alpha   90.00
_cell.angle_beta   90.00
_cell.angle_gamma   90.00
#
_symmetry.space_group_name_H-M   'P 1'
#
loop_
_entity.id
_entity.type
_entity.pdbx_description
1 polymer ?
#
loop_
_entity_poly.entity_id
_entity_poly.type
_entity_poly.pdbx_seq_one_letter_code
_entity_poly.pdbx_strand_id
1 'polypeptide(L)'
;QSRSSAASDVYKRQALIIYDDLSKQAVAYREVSLLLRRPPGREAYPGDVFYLHSRLLERACKVIANDDIAKDMNDLPDVLKPIVKGGGSLTALPIIETQAGDVSAYIPTNVISITDGQIFLDGDLFNSGVRPAINVGISVSRVGGNAQIKSMKKVAGTLKLDQAQFRELEAFAKFGSDLDAVTLNVINKGKRNVEILKQ
;
A
#
# COMPACT_ATOMS: atom_id res chain seq x y z
N GLN A 1 20.94 7.25 -2.58
CA GLN A 1 19.76 7.30 -1.67
C GLN A 1 19.21 8.71 -1.36
N SER A 2 19.88 9.76 -1.73
CA SER A 2 19.54 11.10 -1.23
C SER A 2 18.87 12.05 -2.23
N ARG A 3 18.60 11.61 -3.47
CA ARG A 3 18.09 12.52 -4.52
C ARG A 3 16.57 12.73 -4.50
N SER A 4 15.79 11.84 -3.91
CA SER A 4 14.32 11.98 -3.88
C SER A 4 13.83 12.92 -2.78
N SER A 5 14.53 13.04 -1.67
CA SER A 5 14.16 13.95 -0.57
C SER A 5 14.40 15.43 -0.91
N ALA A 6 15.38 15.74 -1.75
CA ALA A 6 15.67 17.10 -2.17
C ALA A 6 14.59 17.72 -3.08
N ALA A 7 13.85 16.90 -3.83
CA ALA A 7 12.77 17.38 -4.70
C ALA A 7 11.51 17.81 -3.94
N SER A 8 11.32 17.36 -2.69
CA SER A 8 10.15 17.70 -1.86
C SER A 8 10.17 19.12 -1.30
N ASP A 9 11.35 19.73 -1.23
CA ASP A 9 11.55 21.03 -0.58
C ASP A 9 11.01 22.21 -1.40
N VAL A 10 10.84 22.03 -2.71
CA VAL A 10 10.50 23.13 -3.63
C VAL A 10 8.99 23.29 -3.81
N TYR A 11 8.19 22.23 -3.60
CA TYR A 11 6.75 22.25 -3.91
C TYR A 11 5.90 21.57 -2.83
N LYS A 12 5.47 22.24 -1.80
CA LYS A 12 4.54 21.75 -0.77
C LYS A 12 5.13 20.81 0.29
N ARG A 13 6.43 20.62 0.37
CA ARG A 13 7.09 19.79 1.42
C ARG A 13 6.56 18.35 1.50
N GLN A 14 6.28 17.76 0.37
CA GLN A 14 5.79 16.37 0.26
C GLN A 14 6.70 15.59 -0.68
N ALA A 15 7.13 14.39 -0.25
CA ALA A 15 7.87 13.46 -1.07
C ALA A 15 7.13 12.15 -1.21
N LEU A 16 7.25 11.52 -2.39
CA LEU A 16 6.80 10.17 -2.65
C LEU A 16 8.02 9.32 -3.00
N ILE A 17 8.15 8.16 -2.37
CA ILE A 17 9.16 7.17 -2.68
C ILE A 17 8.49 5.83 -3.04
N ILE A 18 8.95 5.22 -4.11
CA ILE A 18 8.49 3.89 -4.54
C ILE A 18 9.66 2.94 -4.42
N TYR A 19 9.47 1.85 -3.66
CA TYR A 19 10.45 0.78 -3.51
C TYR A 19 10.06 -0.40 -4.41
N ASP A 20 10.68 -0.51 -5.56
CA ASP A 20 10.47 -1.58 -6.55
C ASP A 20 11.73 -2.46 -6.64
N ASP A 21 11.79 -3.61 -5.93
CA ASP A 21 10.82 -4.07 -4.93
C ASP A 21 11.53 -4.58 -3.67
N LEU A 22 10.79 -4.67 -2.57
CA LEU A 22 11.32 -5.15 -1.30
C LEU A 22 11.42 -6.68 -1.22
N SER A 23 10.71 -7.43 -2.06
CA SER A 23 10.85 -8.89 -2.14
C SER A 23 12.24 -9.26 -2.61
N LYS A 24 12.75 -8.61 -3.66
CA LYS A 24 14.11 -8.82 -4.17
C LYS A 24 15.17 -8.35 -3.16
N GLN A 25 14.92 -7.25 -2.46
CA GLN A 25 15.79 -6.81 -1.36
C GLN A 25 15.89 -7.87 -0.26
N ALA A 26 14.77 -8.48 0.13
CA ALA A 26 14.75 -9.53 1.14
C ALA A 26 15.53 -10.77 0.69
N VAL A 27 15.38 -11.18 -0.58
CA VAL A 27 16.12 -12.31 -1.17
C VAL A 27 17.61 -12.05 -1.14
N ALA A 28 18.06 -10.89 -1.61
CA ALA A 28 19.47 -10.51 -1.59
C ALA A 28 20.03 -10.48 -0.14
N TYR A 29 19.27 -9.96 0.80
CA TYR A 29 19.66 -9.95 2.21
C TYR A 29 19.76 -11.37 2.80
N ARG A 30 18.85 -12.27 2.43
CA ARG A 30 18.91 -13.69 2.80
C ARG A 30 20.17 -14.35 2.27
N GLU A 31 20.49 -14.15 1.00
CA GLU A 31 21.68 -14.73 0.38
C GLU A 31 22.96 -14.27 1.08
N VAL A 32 23.13 -12.97 1.32
CA VAL A 32 24.27 -12.43 2.06
C VAL A 32 24.34 -13.00 3.48
N SER A 33 23.20 -13.12 4.16
CA SER A 33 23.14 -13.65 5.54
C SER A 33 23.55 -15.13 5.60
N LEU A 34 23.13 -15.94 4.62
CA LEU A 34 23.52 -17.34 4.50
C LEU A 34 25.02 -17.50 4.20
N LEU A 35 25.57 -16.66 3.33
CA LEU A 35 27.01 -16.63 3.05
C LEU A 35 27.83 -16.28 4.30
N LEU A 36 27.31 -15.39 5.13
CA LEU A 36 27.88 -15.02 6.42
C LEU A 36 27.61 -16.06 7.52
N ARG A 37 26.99 -17.20 7.19
CA ARG A 37 26.65 -18.30 8.11
C ARG A 37 25.78 -17.85 9.30
N ARG A 38 24.92 -16.85 9.09
CA ARG A 38 23.92 -16.47 10.09
C ARG A 38 22.85 -17.56 10.17
N PRO A 39 22.33 -17.88 11.37
CA PRO A 39 21.30 -18.90 11.50
C PRO A 39 20.03 -18.50 10.75
N PRO A 40 19.50 -19.38 9.89
CA PRO A 40 18.27 -19.10 9.15
C PRO A 40 17.04 -19.25 10.07
N GLY A 41 16.06 -18.38 9.87
CA GLY A 41 14.74 -18.47 10.45
C GLY A 41 13.67 -18.98 9.49
N ARG A 42 12.45 -18.47 9.62
CA ARG A 42 11.32 -18.83 8.74
C ARG A 42 11.66 -18.54 7.27
N GLU A 43 11.37 -19.49 6.40
CA GLU A 43 11.65 -19.43 4.95
C GLU A 43 13.13 -19.12 4.64
N ALA A 44 14.03 -19.56 5.53
CA ALA A 44 15.47 -19.32 5.49
C ALA A 44 15.89 -17.83 5.56
N TYR A 45 14.99 -16.93 5.89
CA TYR A 45 15.33 -15.53 6.14
C TYR A 45 16.03 -15.37 7.51
N PRO A 46 16.97 -14.42 7.63
CA PRO A 46 17.57 -14.11 8.93
C PRO A 46 16.53 -13.48 9.86
N GLY A 47 16.71 -13.63 11.17
CA GLY A 47 15.76 -13.17 12.19
C GLY A 47 15.53 -11.66 12.19
N ASP A 48 16.44 -10.88 11.63
CA ASP A 48 16.38 -9.42 11.56
C ASP A 48 15.79 -8.87 10.23
N VAL A 49 15.22 -9.73 9.37
CA VAL A 49 14.61 -9.27 8.09
C VAL A 49 13.42 -8.33 8.32
N PHE A 50 12.66 -8.53 9.38
CA PHE A 50 11.61 -7.59 9.77
C PHE A 50 12.18 -6.20 10.05
N TYR A 51 13.27 -6.12 10.80
CA TYR A 51 13.95 -4.87 11.10
C TYR A 51 14.55 -4.21 9.86
N LEU A 52 15.02 -4.99 8.88
CA LEU A 52 15.47 -4.47 7.58
C LEU A 52 14.39 -3.61 6.90
N HIS A 53 13.16 -4.10 6.86
CA HIS A 53 12.04 -3.40 6.24
C HIS A 53 11.45 -2.31 7.12
N SER A 54 11.28 -2.57 8.43
CA SER A 54 10.67 -1.59 9.34
C SER A 54 11.50 -0.33 9.46
N ARG A 55 12.82 -0.43 9.65
CA ARG A 55 13.70 0.76 9.71
C ARG A 55 13.71 1.59 8.42
N LEU A 56 13.38 0.99 7.27
CA LEU A 56 13.26 1.69 6.00
C LEU A 56 11.91 2.38 5.86
N LEU A 57 10.81 1.68 6.17
CA LEU A 57 9.45 2.13 5.95
C LEU A 57 8.95 3.09 7.04
N GLU A 58 9.38 2.93 8.29
CA GLU A 58 9.03 3.82 9.41
C GLU A 58 9.55 5.25 9.25
N ARG A 59 10.42 5.50 8.29
CA ARG A 59 10.85 6.84 7.92
C ARG A 59 9.83 7.60 7.08
N ALA A 60 8.86 6.89 6.52
CA ALA A 60 7.72 7.50 5.83
C ALA A 60 6.73 8.04 6.87
N CYS A 61 6.78 9.34 7.12
CA CYS A 61 5.98 9.99 8.14
C CYS A 61 5.56 11.40 7.73
N LYS A 62 4.66 11.97 8.50
CA LYS A 62 4.32 13.39 8.45
C LYS A 62 4.92 14.10 9.65
N VAL A 63 5.76 15.11 9.39
CA VAL A 63 6.40 15.90 10.43
C VAL A 63 5.41 16.92 10.99
N ILE A 64 5.50 17.20 12.29
CA ILE A 64 4.71 18.24 12.97
C ILE A 64 4.91 19.61 12.30
N ALA A 65 3.85 20.40 12.24
CA ALA A 65 3.91 21.72 11.56
C ALA A 65 4.71 22.79 12.30
N ASN A 66 5.02 22.58 13.59
CA ASN A 66 5.80 23.52 14.39
C ASN A 66 7.29 23.34 14.11
N ASP A 67 7.96 24.38 13.62
CA ASP A 67 9.37 24.36 13.26
C ASP A 67 10.30 24.14 14.47
N ASP A 68 9.97 24.67 15.64
CA ASP A 68 10.81 24.53 16.83
C ASP A 68 10.80 23.08 17.33
N ILE A 69 9.62 22.45 17.36
CA ILE A 69 9.50 21.04 17.74
C ILE A 69 10.17 20.15 16.68
N ALA A 70 10.06 20.49 15.40
CA ALA A 70 10.70 19.73 14.33
C ALA A 70 12.24 19.77 14.42
N LYS A 71 12.82 20.88 14.88
CA LYS A 71 14.27 21.01 15.11
C LYS A 71 14.76 20.26 16.35
N ASP A 72 13.87 20.03 17.30
CA ASP A 72 14.18 19.33 18.56
C ASP A 72 13.93 17.81 18.49
N MET A 73 13.69 17.28 17.28
CA MET A 73 13.54 15.83 17.09
C MET A 73 14.81 15.08 17.49
N ASN A 74 14.61 13.95 18.19
CA ASN A 74 15.68 13.02 18.53
C ASN A 74 16.40 12.53 17.26
N ASP A 75 17.69 12.30 17.37
CA ASP A 75 18.57 11.82 16.30
C ASP A 75 18.72 12.74 15.08
N LEU A 76 18.32 14.01 15.18
CA LEU A 76 18.56 14.98 14.12
C LEU A 76 20.01 15.46 14.19
N PRO A 77 20.82 15.24 13.13
CA PRO A 77 22.18 15.76 13.06
C PRO A 77 22.22 17.30 13.20
N ASP A 78 23.14 17.83 13.96
CA ASP A 78 23.25 19.29 14.21
C ASP A 78 23.37 20.12 12.93
N VAL A 79 24.02 19.56 11.91
CA VAL A 79 24.15 20.17 10.58
C VAL A 79 22.80 20.42 9.91
N LEU A 80 21.79 19.61 10.21
CA LEU A 80 20.45 19.71 9.62
C LEU A 80 19.50 20.62 10.40
N LYS A 81 19.76 20.87 11.69
CA LYS A 81 18.91 21.72 12.53
C LYS A 81 18.59 23.09 11.94
N PRO A 82 19.54 23.82 11.31
CA PRO A 82 19.27 25.14 10.73
C PRO A 82 18.31 25.12 9.53
N ILE A 83 18.25 23.98 8.80
CA ILE A 83 17.48 23.86 7.56
C ILE A 83 16.16 23.11 7.72
N VAL A 84 15.98 22.40 8.85
CA VAL A 84 14.75 21.65 9.11
C VAL A 84 13.58 22.60 9.34
N LYS A 85 12.47 22.30 8.70
CA LYS A 85 11.17 22.97 8.86
C LYS A 85 10.09 21.94 9.12
N GLY A 86 9.07 22.32 9.87
CA GLY A 86 7.91 21.49 10.14
C GLY A 86 6.96 21.34 8.94
N GLY A 87 5.99 20.42 9.06
CA GLY A 87 4.88 20.23 8.12
C GLY A 87 5.22 19.46 6.84
N GLY A 88 6.42 18.88 6.72
CA GLY A 88 6.80 17.99 5.64
C GLY A 88 6.17 16.62 5.77
N SER A 89 6.07 15.87 4.66
CA SER A 89 5.64 14.47 4.67
C SER A 89 6.40 13.64 3.64
N LEU A 90 6.65 12.38 3.99
CA LEU A 90 7.18 11.36 3.11
C LEU A 90 6.20 10.20 3.04
N THR A 91 5.73 9.89 1.84
CA THR A 91 4.89 8.72 1.57
C THR A 91 5.72 7.65 0.89
N ALA A 92 5.69 6.42 1.41
CA ALA A 92 6.36 5.28 0.81
C ALA A 92 5.34 4.30 0.21
N LEU A 93 5.60 3.86 -1.01
CA LEU A 93 4.87 2.77 -1.69
C LEU A 93 5.83 1.60 -1.91
N PRO A 94 5.92 0.65 -0.97
CA PRO A 94 6.69 -0.56 -1.16
C PRO A 94 5.94 -1.53 -2.06
N ILE A 95 6.63 -2.07 -3.07
CA ILE A 95 6.12 -3.13 -3.93
C ILE A 95 6.61 -4.46 -3.38
N ILE A 96 5.69 -5.41 -3.24
CA ILE A 96 5.95 -6.79 -2.81
C ILE A 96 5.40 -7.74 -3.86
N GLU A 97 6.25 -8.63 -4.35
CA GLU A 97 5.82 -9.74 -5.20
C GLU A 97 5.26 -10.87 -4.34
N THR A 98 4.08 -11.36 -4.70
CA THR A 98 3.49 -12.56 -4.10
C THR A 98 3.55 -13.71 -5.10
N GLN A 99 3.82 -14.93 -4.63
CA GLN A 99 3.73 -16.11 -5.45
C GLN A 99 2.29 -16.65 -5.42
N ALA A 100 1.67 -16.79 -6.59
CA ALA A 100 0.28 -17.23 -6.73
C ALA A 100 -0.75 -16.46 -5.87
N GLY A 101 -0.48 -15.18 -5.58
CA GLY A 101 -1.36 -14.37 -4.74
C GLY A 101 -1.30 -14.66 -3.23
N ASP A 102 -0.33 -15.46 -2.77
CA ASP A 102 -0.20 -15.79 -1.34
C ASP A 102 0.32 -14.60 -0.53
N VAL A 103 -0.60 -13.91 0.13
CA VAL A 103 -0.31 -12.81 1.05
C VAL A 103 0.09 -13.29 2.45
N SER A 104 -0.03 -14.59 2.74
CA SER A 104 0.31 -15.19 4.04
C SER A 104 1.78 -15.58 4.18
N ALA A 105 2.55 -15.51 3.10
CA ALA A 105 3.99 -15.71 3.09
C ALA A 105 4.71 -14.73 4.03
N TYR A 106 5.93 -15.05 4.41
CA TYR A 106 6.64 -14.34 5.47
C TYR A 106 6.91 -12.86 5.15
N ILE A 107 7.41 -12.54 3.97
CA ILE A 107 7.73 -11.15 3.59
C ILE A 107 6.46 -10.30 3.39
N PRO A 108 5.42 -10.73 2.63
CA PRO A 108 4.17 -9.99 2.54
C PRO A 108 3.55 -9.70 3.91
N THR A 109 3.46 -10.69 4.80
CA THR A 109 2.90 -10.53 6.15
C THR A 109 3.64 -9.49 6.97
N ASN A 110 4.98 -9.51 6.93
CA ASN A 110 5.82 -8.54 7.63
C ASN A 110 5.55 -7.12 7.12
N VAL A 111 5.54 -6.92 5.81
CA VAL A 111 5.35 -5.57 5.23
C VAL A 111 3.94 -5.05 5.45
N ILE A 112 2.90 -5.90 5.36
CA ILE A 112 1.52 -5.53 5.72
C ILE A 112 1.44 -5.07 7.18
N SER A 113 2.19 -5.68 8.10
CA SER A 113 2.18 -5.29 9.51
C SER A 113 2.86 -3.94 9.77
N ILE A 114 3.89 -3.60 9.00
CA ILE A 114 4.64 -2.35 9.09
C ILE A 114 3.86 -1.18 8.47
N THR A 115 3.20 -1.41 7.34
CA THR A 115 2.50 -0.37 6.55
C THR A 115 1.08 -0.11 7.04
N ASP A 116 0.48 1.00 6.59
CA ASP A 116 -0.90 1.39 6.93
C ASP A 116 -1.97 0.71 6.07
N GLY A 117 -1.63 -0.36 5.41
CA GLY A 117 -2.53 -1.14 4.58
C GLY A 117 -1.86 -1.66 3.33
N GLN A 118 -2.64 -2.26 2.45
CA GLN A 118 -2.17 -2.83 1.20
C GLN A 118 -3.13 -2.56 0.04
N ILE A 119 -2.58 -2.40 -1.14
CA ILE A 119 -3.31 -2.42 -2.42
C ILE A 119 -2.96 -3.75 -3.08
N PHE A 120 -3.93 -4.63 -3.23
CA PHE A 120 -3.73 -5.95 -3.83
C PHE A 120 -4.06 -5.89 -5.33
N LEU A 121 -3.07 -6.23 -6.16
CA LEU A 121 -3.24 -6.37 -7.60
C LEU A 121 -3.45 -7.85 -7.93
N ASP A 122 -4.52 -8.11 -8.66
CA ASP A 122 -5.01 -9.46 -8.95
C ASP A 122 -4.76 -9.80 -10.42
N GLY A 123 -4.05 -10.92 -10.67
CA GLY A 123 -3.74 -11.35 -12.03
C GLY A 123 -4.97 -11.74 -12.85
N ASP A 124 -5.97 -12.33 -12.24
CA ASP A 124 -7.21 -12.73 -12.93
C ASP A 124 -8.01 -11.50 -13.37
N LEU A 125 -8.04 -10.46 -12.53
CA LEU A 125 -8.64 -9.18 -12.90
C LEU A 125 -7.89 -8.52 -14.05
N PHE A 126 -6.57 -8.56 -14.04
CA PHE A 126 -5.74 -8.01 -15.12
C PHE A 126 -6.02 -8.73 -16.44
N ASN A 127 -6.04 -10.05 -16.43
CA ASN A 127 -6.29 -10.90 -17.59
C ASN A 127 -7.72 -10.74 -18.13
N SER A 128 -8.69 -10.45 -17.25
CA SER A 128 -10.07 -10.14 -17.65
C SER A 128 -10.28 -8.70 -18.18
N GLY A 129 -9.21 -7.91 -18.26
CA GLY A 129 -9.25 -6.56 -18.81
C GLY A 129 -9.65 -5.47 -17.82
N VAL A 130 -9.71 -5.77 -16.53
CA VAL A 130 -9.94 -4.77 -15.48
C VAL A 130 -8.62 -4.08 -15.15
N ARG A 131 -8.49 -2.81 -15.48
CA ARG A 131 -7.29 -2.00 -15.27
C ARG A 131 -7.65 -0.63 -14.67
N PRO A 132 -7.11 -0.29 -13.49
CA PRO A 132 -6.17 -1.07 -12.65
C PRO A 132 -6.79 -2.34 -12.07
N ALA A 133 -6.00 -3.41 -11.99
CA ALA A 133 -6.42 -4.73 -11.54
C ALA A 133 -6.51 -4.83 -9.99
N ILE A 134 -7.12 -3.83 -9.36
CA ILE A 134 -7.20 -3.72 -7.90
C ILE A 134 -8.31 -4.62 -7.36
N ASN A 135 -7.95 -5.56 -6.51
CA ASN A 135 -8.93 -6.34 -5.76
C ASN A 135 -9.38 -5.55 -4.52
N VAL A 136 -10.56 -4.93 -4.63
CA VAL A 136 -11.12 -4.07 -3.60
C VAL A 136 -11.48 -4.83 -2.32
N GLY A 137 -11.79 -6.12 -2.42
CA GLY A 137 -12.14 -6.97 -1.27
C GLY A 137 -10.98 -7.19 -0.32
N ILE A 138 -9.80 -7.50 -0.87
CA ILE A 138 -8.58 -7.82 -0.11
C ILE A 138 -7.78 -6.56 0.24
N SER A 139 -7.92 -5.49 -0.55
CA SER A 139 -7.23 -4.23 -0.30
C SER A 139 -7.78 -3.54 0.95
N VAL A 140 -6.88 -3.07 1.81
CA VAL A 140 -7.22 -2.44 3.10
C VAL A 140 -6.41 -1.17 3.30
N SER A 141 -7.06 -0.13 3.83
CA SER A 141 -6.39 1.06 4.36
C SER A 141 -6.74 1.24 5.83
N ARG A 142 -5.74 1.25 6.72
CA ARG A 142 -5.94 1.49 8.16
C ARG A 142 -6.30 2.94 8.45
N VAL A 143 -5.81 3.88 7.66
CA VAL A 143 -6.16 5.31 7.78
C VAL A 143 -7.55 5.57 7.23
N GLY A 144 -7.90 4.93 6.11
CA GLY A 144 -9.24 4.93 5.52
C GLY A 144 -9.81 6.32 5.30
N GLY A 145 -11.07 6.50 5.71
CA GLY A 145 -11.81 7.75 5.54
C GLY A 145 -11.23 8.96 6.29
N ASN A 146 -10.30 8.77 7.23
CA ASN A 146 -9.68 9.88 7.95
C ASN A 146 -8.74 10.72 7.07
N ALA A 147 -8.22 10.12 5.99
CA ALA A 147 -7.39 10.82 5.00
C ALA A 147 -8.22 11.53 3.91
N GLN A 148 -9.53 11.28 3.86
CA GLN A 148 -10.41 11.77 2.79
C GLN A 148 -11.08 13.09 3.18
N ILE A 149 -11.23 13.99 2.20
CA ILE A 149 -12.10 15.17 2.34
C ILE A 149 -13.57 14.73 2.44
N LYS A 150 -14.41 15.57 3.02
CA LYS A 150 -15.83 15.23 3.29
C LYS A 150 -16.61 14.79 2.04
N SER A 151 -16.38 15.44 0.91
CA SER A 151 -17.02 15.08 -0.37
C SER A 151 -16.60 13.69 -0.85
N MET A 152 -15.30 13.39 -0.84
CA MET A 152 -14.78 12.07 -1.20
C MET A 152 -15.32 10.98 -0.28
N LYS A 153 -15.33 11.21 1.04
CA LYS A 153 -15.85 10.26 2.02
C LYS A 153 -17.33 9.93 1.77
N LYS A 154 -18.12 10.94 1.37
CA LYS A 154 -19.54 10.75 1.06
C LYS A 154 -19.76 9.92 -0.20
N VAL A 155 -18.97 10.14 -1.25
CA VAL A 155 -19.10 9.44 -2.54
C VAL A 155 -18.51 8.03 -2.47
N ALA A 156 -17.30 7.90 -1.90
CA ALA A 156 -16.57 6.63 -1.88
C ALA A 156 -16.97 5.70 -0.72
N GLY A 157 -17.77 6.19 0.25
CA GLY A 157 -18.07 5.44 1.47
C GLY A 157 -18.75 4.09 1.24
N THR A 158 -19.63 4.01 0.25
CA THR A 158 -20.33 2.76 -0.11
C THR A 158 -19.68 1.99 -1.26
N LEU A 159 -18.73 2.62 -1.99
CA LEU A 159 -18.17 2.06 -3.22
C LEU A 159 -17.54 0.68 -3.02
N LYS A 160 -16.82 0.50 -1.92
CA LYS A 160 -16.18 -0.79 -1.59
C LYS A 160 -17.23 -1.88 -1.41
N LEU A 161 -18.30 -1.60 -0.67
CA LEU A 161 -19.39 -2.54 -0.41
C LEU A 161 -20.15 -2.86 -1.70
N ASP A 162 -20.49 -1.82 -2.48
CA ASP A 162 -21.17 -1.96 -3.77
C ASP A 162 -20.37 -2.86 -4.73
N GLN A 163 -19.05 -2.68 -4.79
CA GLN A 163 -18.17 -3.51 -5.64
C GLN A 163 -18.02 -4.94 -5.14
N ALA A 164 -17.97 -5.15 -3.83
CA ALA A 164 -17.93 -6.49 -3.26
C ALA A 164 -19.22 -7.27 -3.59
N GLN A 165 -20.39 -6.64 -3.36
CA GLN A 165 -21.69 -7.23 -3.72
C GLN A 165 -21.82 -7.50 -5.22
N PHE A 166 -21.38 -6.57 -6.06
CA PHE A 166 -21.38 -6.77 -7.50
C PHE A 166 -20.59 -8.01 -7.91
N ARG A 167 -19.36 -8.20 -7.40
CA ARG A 167 -18.53 -9.35 -7.75
C ARG A 167 -19.14 -10.68 -7.31
N GLU A 168 -19.72 -10.71 -6.13
CA GLU A 168 -20.41 -11.88 -5.61
C GLU A 168 -21.60 -12.25 -6.52
N LEU A 169 -22.43 -11.27 -6.85
CA LEU A 169 -23.60 -11.47 -7.70
C LEU A 169 -23.24 -11.74 -9.18
N GLU A 170 -22.14 -11.17 -9.69
CA GLU A 170 -21.65 -11.45 -11.05
C GLU A 170 -21.27 -12.91 -11.24
N ALA A 171 -20.66 -13.53 -10.22
CA ALA A 171 -20.35 -14.97 -10.25
C ALA A 171 -21.63 -15.80 -10.35
N PHE A 172 -22.67 -15.46 -9.57
CA PHE A 172 -23.97 -16.15 -9.63
C PHE A 172 -24.72 -15.88 -10.94
N ALA A 173 -24.65 -14.66 -11.47
CA ALA A 173 -25.34 -14.30 -12.71
C ALA A 173 -24.86 -15.10 -13.94
N LYS A 174 -23.65 -15.63 -13.90
CA LYS A 174 -23.14 -16.52 -14.98
C LYS A 174 -23.80 -17.90 -14.99
N PHE A 175 -24.44 -18.29 -13.90
CA PHE A 175 -25.03 -19.63 -13.73
C PHE A 175 -26.58 -19.64 -13.69
N GLY A 176 -27.23 -18.47 -13.62
CA GLY A 176 -28.70 -18.37 -13.47
C GLY A 176 -29.34 -17.46 -14.52
N SER A 177 -30.48 -17.89 -15.05
CA SER A 177 -31.20 -17.15 -16.09
C SER A 177 -32.26 -16.14 -15.57
N ASP A 178 -32.75 -16.32 -14.36
CA ASP A 178 -33.81 -15.45 -13.80
C ASP A 178 -33.30 -14.70 -12.57
N LEU A 179 -32.86 -13.45 -12.82
CA LEU A 179 -32.46 -12.53 -11.78
C LEU A 179 -33.61 -11.54 -11.49
N ASP A 180 -33.88 -11.31 -10.21
CA ASP A 180 -34.84 -10.28 -9.79
C ASP A 180 -34.36 -8.86 -10.14
N ALA A 181 -35.27 -7.90 -10.19
CA ALA A 181 -34.99 -6.53 -10.58
C ALA A 181 -33.99 -5.82 -9.65
N VAL A 182 -33.95 -6.19 -8.37
CA VAL A 182 -33.01 -5.62 -7.39
C VAL A 182 -31.58 -6.09 -7.69
N THR A 183 -31.40 -7.39 -7.90
CA THR A 183 -30.11 -7.98 -8.26
C THR A 183 -29.60 -7.44 -9.57
N LEU A 184 -30.45 -7.29 -10.59
CA LEU A 184 -30.08 -6.65 -11.87
C LEU A 184 -29.61 -5.21 -11.69
N ASN A 185 -30.23 -4.43 -10.80
CA ASN A 185 -29.78 -3.08 -10.51
C ASN A 185 -28.40 -3.03 -9.87
N VAL A 186 -28.10 -3.93 -8.92
CA VAL A 186 -26.77 -4.03 -8.29
C VAL A 186 -25.71 -4.39 -9.34
N ILE A 187 -25.98 -5.35 -10.20
CA ILE A 187 -25.08 -5.76 -11.29
C ILE A 187 -24.83 -4.61 -12.26
N ASN A 188 -25.87 -3.93 -12.70
CA ASN A 188 -25.75 -2.80 -13.63
C ASN A 188 -25.00 -1.62 -13.02
N LYS A 189 -25.21 -1.34 -11.74
CA LYS A 189 -24.47 -0.31 -10.99
C LYS A 189 -23.00 -0.70 -10.88
N GLY A 190 -22.71 -1.95 -10.55
CA GLY A 190 -21.35 -2.47 -10.43
C GLY A 190 -20.59 -2.40 -11.76
N LYS A 191 -21.18 -2.82 -12.87
CA LYS A 191 -20.60 -2.72 -14.21
C LYS A 191 -20.25 -1.28 -14.58
N ARG A 192 -21.16 -0.34 -14.33
CA ARG A 192 -20.91 1.11 -14.58
C ARG A 192 -19.75 1.62 -13.72
N ASN A 193 -19.69 1.24 -12.44
CA ASN A 193 -18.58 1.64 -11.55
C ASN A 193 -17.25 1.12 -12.06
N VAL A 194 -17.20 -0.15 -12.51
CA VAL A 194 -15.96 -0.72 -13.10
C VAL A 194 -15.53 0.08 -14.33
N GLU A 195 -16.47 0.41 -15.21
CA GLU A 195 -16.17 1.15 -16.45
C GLU A 195 -15.68 2.57 -16.18
N ILE A 196 -16.31 3.29 -15.22
CA ILE A 196 -15.89 4.65 -14.83
C ILE A 196 -14.50 4.66 -14.18
N LEU A 197 -14.13 3.59 -13.47
CA LEU A 197 -12.84 3.48 -12.76
C LEU A 197 -11.72 2.88 -13.60
N LYS A 198 -11.99 2.46 -14.83
CA LYS A 198 -10.93 2.03 -15.76
C LYS A 198 -10.02 3.18 -16.15
N GLN A 199 -8.74 2.86 -16.31
CA GLN A 199 -7.71 3.75 -16.84
C GLN A 199 -7.26 3.29 -18.22
#